data_b69a0c33e5dd2e614fdb97e06d0d044d
#
_entry.id   b69a0c33e5dd2e614fdb97e06d0d044d
#
_cell.length_a   1.000
_cell.length_b   1.000
_cell.length_c   1.000
_cell.angle_alpha   90.00
_cell.angle_beta   90.00
_cell.angle_gamma   90.00
#
_symmetry.space_group_name_H-M   'P 1'
#
loop_
_entity.id
_entity.type
_entity.pdbx_description
1 polymer ?
#
loop_
_entity_poly.entity_id
_entity_poly.type
_entity_poly.pdbx_seq_one_letter_code
_entity_poly.pdbx_strand_id
1 'polypeptide(L)'
;MHPGVQVHSLWELIDSDNAFSFPDYHSLRAYVQDCWRSKDRKEEQDAVRSLLAKMNIEVMEIAENRERTDFCGVSLYRAQPPRNPKLAPKHYAEGAAGKFLPHSPEEQEEIMQKYCRRFGSDKVICYCHYCYEGLRVGGANASHLAQLLFATEY
;
A
#
# COMPACT_ATOMS: atom_id res chain seq x y z
N MET A 1 15.42 4.26 17.62
CA MET A 1 14.39 5.29 17.82
C MET A 1 14.75 6.11 19.06
N HIS A 2 14.59 7.40 19.00
CA HIS A 2 14.84 8.26 20.17
C HIS A 2 13.71 7.99 21.19
N PRO A 3 14.01 7.70 22.47
CA PRO A 3 12.96 7.51 23.47
C PRO A 3 12.17 8.82 23.61
N GLY A 4 10.86 8.76 23.43
CA GLY A 4 9.95 9.91 23.53
C GLY A 4 9.45 10.49 22.20
N VAL A 5 9.90 10.01 21.04
CA VAL A 5 9.34 10.38 19.74
C VAL A 5 8.26 9.37 19.34
N GLN A 6 7.03 9.83 19.22
CA GLN A 6 5.93 9.07 18.60
C GLN A 6 5.94 9.31 17.09
N VAL A 7 5.83 8.25 16.31
CA VAL A 7 5.77 8.30 14.85
C VAL A 7 4.39 7.82 14.40
N HIS A 8 3.64 8.72 13.79
CA HIS A 8 2.35 8.41 13.18
C HIS A 8 2.45 8.50 11.66
N SER A 9 1.68 7.69 10.97
CA SER A 9 1.50 7.84 9.53
C SER A 9 0.52 8.99 9.24
N LEU A 10 0.57 9.51 8.01
CA LEU A 10 -0.42 10.48 7.56
C LEU A 10 -1.86 9.93 7.68
N TRP A 11 -2.03 8.63 7.43
CA TRP A 11 -3.33 7.97 7.50
C TRP A 11 -3.91 7.95 8.91
N GLU A 12 -3.08 7.67 9.93
CA GLU A 12 -3.47 7.75 11.34
C GLU A 12 -3.89 9.17 11.74
N LEU A 13 -3.17 10.19 11.26
CA LEU A 13 -3.48 11.58 11.54
C LEU A 13 -4.81 12.00 10.90
N ILE A 14 -5.04 11.70 9.62
CA ILE A 14 -6.30 12.01 8.94
C ILE A 14 -7.47 11.24 9.57
N ASP A 15 -7.25 9.98 9.92
CA ASP A 15 -8.30 9.16 10.55
C ASP A 15 -8.73 9.71 11.92
N SER A 16 -7.81 10.30 12.66
CA SER A 16 -8.08 10.93 13.97
C SER A 16 -8.63 12.36 13.88
N ASP A 17 -8.60 12.99 12.71
CA ASP A 17 -9.07 14.36 12.52
C ASP A 17 -10.59 14.43 12.36
N ASN A 18 -11.27 14.89 13.39
CA ASN A 18 -12.73 15.07 13.39
C ASN A 18 -13.23 16.23 12.50
N ALA A 19 -12.34 17.09 12.04
CA ALA A 19 -12.68 18.20 11.14
C ALA A 19 -12.55 17.83 9.67
N PHE A 20 -11.94 16.68 9.34
CA PHE A 20 -11.77 16.25 7.96
C PHE A 20 -13.11 15.81 7.35
N SER A 21 -13.44 16.38 6.18
CA SER A 21 -14.64 16.01 5.43
C SER A 21 -14.33 14.89 4.45
N PHE A 22 -14.95 13.74 4.64
CA PHE A 22 -14.72 12.57 3.80
C PHE A 22 -15.65 12.54 2.59
N PRO A 23 -15.13 12.31 1.36
CA PRO A 23 -15.97 12.03 0.21
C PRO A 23 -16.78 10.75 0.40
N ASP A 24 -17.99 10.67 -0.17
CA ASP A 24 -18.83 9.47 -0.16
C ASP A 24 -18.74 8.72 -1.50
N TYR A 25 -18.28 7.48 -1.47
CA TYR A 25 -18.18 6.62 -2.64
C TYR A 25 -19.35 5.63 -2.80
N HIS A 26 -20.45 5.86 -2.08
CA HIS A 26 -21.75 5.18 -2.27
C HIS A 26 -21.65 3.64 -2.29
N SER A 27 -20.97 3.08 -1.31
CA SER A 27 -20.77 1.62 -1.16
C SER A 27 -19.94 1.00 -2.29
N LEU A 28 -18.98 1.75 -2.84
CA LEU A 28 -17.97 1.19 -3.74
C LEU A 28 -17.28 0.01 -3.06
N ARG A 29 -17.18 -1.12 -3.77
CA ARG A 29 -16.42 -2.28 -3.32
C ARG A 29 -15.02 -2.22 -3.89
N ALA A 30 -14.01 -2.43 -3.05
CA ALA A 30 -12.62 -2.39 -3.48
C ALA A 30 -11.72 -3.31 -2.65
N TYR A 31 -10.74 -3.91 -3.32
CA TYR A 31 -9.64 -4.58 -2.63
C TYR A 31 -8.71 -3.56 -1.99
N VAL A 32 -8.11 -3.92 -0.85
CA VAL A 32 -7.01 -3.16 -0.24
C VAL A 32 -5.71 -3.92 -0.43
N GLN A 33 -4.74 -3.23 -1.03
CA GLN A 33 -3.38 -3.72 -1.16
C GLN A 33 -2.50 -3.10 -0.09
N ASP A 34 -2.15 -3.89 0.91
CA ASP A 34 -1.16 -3.50 1.91
C ASP A 34 0.26 -3.52 1.33
N CYS A 35 1.15 -2.80 1.97
CA CYS A 35 2.54 -2.69 1.55
C CYS A 35 3.46 -3.47 2.50
N TRP A 36 4.41 -4.21 1.93
CA TRP A 36 5.46 -4.88 2.71
C TRP A 36 6.18 -3.93 3.69
N ARG A 37 6.31 -2.64 3.33
CA ARG A 37 6.97 -1.65 4.20
C ARG A 37 6.17 -1.31 5.45
N SER A 38 4.86 -1.51 5.42
CA SER A 38 3.95 -1.26 6.55
C SER A 38 3.42 -2.54 7.19
N LYS A 39 3.97 -3.72 6.85
CA LYS A 39 3.45 -5.01 7.35
C LYS A 39 3.44 -5.14 8.89
N ASP A 40 4.36 -4.48 9.58
CA ASP A 40 4.45 -4.48 11.05
C ASP A 40 3.77 -3.25 11.69
N ARG A 41 3.01 -2.48 10.91
CA ARG A 41 2.33 -1.25 11.37
C ARG A 41 0.83 -1.42 11.39
N LYS A 42 0.38 -2.16 12.39
CA LYS A 42 -1.05 -2.49 12.55
C LYS A 42 -1.94 -1.25 12.63
N GLU A 43 -1.49 -0.23 13.36
CA GLU A 43 -2.23 1.02 13.55
C GLU A 43 -2.46 1.75 12.22
N GLU A 44 -1.44 1.80 11.36
CA GLU A 44 -1.55 2.36 10.02
C GLU A 44 -2.54 1.59 9.14
N GLN A 45 -2.47 0.25 9.18
CA GLN A 45 -3.38 -0.62 8.42
C GLN A 45 -4.84 -0.51 8.90
N ASP A 46 -5.04 -0.36 10.21
CA ASP A 46 -6.36 -0.14 10.79
C ASP A 46 -6.90 1.25 10.40
N ALA A 47 -6.07 2.30 10.45
CA ALA A 47 -6.45 3.64 10.01
C ALA A 47 -6.86 3.66 8.53
N VAL A 48 -6.12 2.98 7.65
CA VAL A 48 -6.49 2.85 6.24
C VAL A 48 -7.90 2.27 6.07
N ARG A 49 -8.23 1.19 6.78
CA ARG A 49 -9.56 0.58 6.70
C ARG A 49 -10.65 1.49 7.30
N SER A 50 -10.34 2.18 8.38
CA SER A 50 -11.23 3.19 8.98
C SER A 50 -11.54 4.32 8.01
N LEU A 51 -10.52 4.87 7.33
CA LEU A 51 -10.68 5.90 6.30
C LEU A 51 -11.57 5.44 5.15
N LEU A 52 -11.39 4.21 4.68
CA LEU A 52 -12.23 3.64 3.63
C LEU A 52 -13.68 3.49 4.07
N ALA A 53 -13.91 3.04 5.31
CA ALA A 53 -15.25 2.97 5.88
C ALA A 53 -15.90 4.36 6.02
N LYS A 54 -15.15 5.38 6.45
CA LYS A 54 -15.63 6.78 6.51
C LYS A 54 -16.00 7.36 5.14
N MET A 55 -15.37 6.85 4.08
CA MET A 55 -15.69 7.18 2.69
C MET A 55 -16.78 6.29 2.09
N ASN A 56 -17.45 5.45 2.89
CA ASN A 56 -18.48 4.51 2.45
C ASN A 56 -17.96 3.55 1.35
N ILE A 57 -16.74 3.02 1.56
CA ILE A 57 -16.12 2.01 0.69
C ILE A 57 -16.12 0.66 1.41
N GLU A 58 -16.70 -0.35 0.78
CA GLU A 58 -16.70 -1.74 1.26
C GLU A 58 -15.36 -2.42 0.93
N VAL A 59 -14.59 -2.75 1.96
CA VAL A 59 -13.27 -3.36 1.80
C VAL A 59 -13.40 -4.86 1.51
N MET A 60 -12.78 -5.29 0.41
CA MET A 60 -12.49 -6.69 0.11
C MET A 60 -11.04 -6.99 0.48
N GLU A 61 -10.84 -7.98 1.33
CA GLU A 61 -9.50 -8.37 1.77
C GLU A 61 -8.93 -9.47 0.88
N ILE A 62 -7.65 -9.35 0.56
CA ILE A 62 -6.89 -10.43 -0.07
C ILE A 62 -6.29 -11.36 0.99
N ALA A 63 -5.93 -12.58 0.63
CA ALA A 63 -5.38 -13.56 1.58
C ALA A 63 -4.05 -13.08 2.20
N GLU A 64 -3.20 -12.46 1.38
CA GLU A 64 -1.90 -11.92 1.78
C GLU A 64 -2.00 -10.44 2.21
N ASN A 65 -2.92 -10.14 3.12
CA ASN A 65 -3.11 -8.79 3.66
C ASN A 65 -2.32 -8.54 4.95
N ARG A 66 -2.24 -7.29 5.35
CA ARG A 66 -1.67 -6.82 6.62
C ARG A 66 -0.24 -7.33 6.83
N GLU A 67 0.03 -8.00 7.96
CA GLU A 67 1.33 -8.57 8.30
C GLU A 67 1.79 -9.70 7.36
N ARG A 68 0.87 -10.28 6.59
CA ARG A 68 1.18 -11.33 5.60
C ARG A 68 1.56 -10.78 4.24
N THR A 69 1.45 -9.47 4.02
CA THR A 69 1.76 -8.89 2.72
C THR A 69 3.26 -8.95 2.42
N ASP A 70 3.59 -9.37 1.22
CA ASP A 70 4.94 -9.33 0.67
C ASP A 70 5.04 -8.40 -0.55
N PHE A 71 3.94 -7.75 -0.92
CA PHE A 71 3.89 -6.84 -2.05
C PHE A 71 4.42 -5.46 -1.71
N CYS A 72 5.27 -4.92 -2.55
CA CYS A 72 5.73 -3.52 -2.50
C CYS A 72 5.86 -2.94 -3.92
N GLY A 73 5.05 -3.44 -4.86
CA GLY A 73 5.04 -3.00 -6.24
C GLY A 73 6.43 -3.05 -6.88
N VAL A 74 6.70 -2.11 -7.74
CA VAL A 74 7.95 -2.05 -8.52
C VAL A 74 9.22 -1.90 -7.67
N SER A 75 9.12 -1.50 -6.40
CA SER A 75 10.32 -1.36 -5.57
C SER A 75 11.00 -2.70 -5.26
N LEU A 76 10.28 -3.82 -5.35
CA LEU A 76 10.83 -5.15 -5.15
C LEU A 76 11.75 -5.60 -6.29
N TYR A 77 11.60 -5.01 -7.46
CA TYR A 77 12.24 -5.41 -8.72
C TYR A 77 13.16 -4.35 -9.29
N ARG A 78 13.50 -3.36 -8.50
CA ARG A 78 14.47 -2.31 -8.84
C ARG A 78 15.67 -2.40 -7.92
N ALA A 79 16.84 -2.06 -8.44
CA ALA A 79 18.01 -1.83 -7.62
C ALA A 79 17.68 -0.76 -6.56
N GLN A 80 17.92 -1.06 -5.30
CA GLN A 80 17.69 -0.13 -4.20
C GLN A 80 19.04 0.38 -3.68
N PRO A 81 19.12 1.65 -3.28
CA PRO A 81 20.30 2.13 -2.57
C PRO A 81 20.58 1.27 -1.34
N PRO A 82 21.84 1.09 -0.96
CA PRO A 82 22.17 0.37 0.27
C PRO A 82 21.41 0.96 1.46
N ARG A 83 20.74 0.11 2.21
CA ARG A 83 19.98 0.51 3.39
C ARG A 83 20.69 0.05 4.63
N ASN A 84 20.63 0.87 5.67
CA ASN A 84 21.25 0.51 6.94
C ASN A 84 20.38 -0.56 7.66
N PRO A 85 20.82 -1.82 7.74
CA PRO A 85 20.04 -2.87 8.38
C PRO A 85 19.84 -2.64 9.88
N LYS A 86 20.68 -1.81 10.51
CA LYS A 86 20.53 -1.45 11.93
C LYS A 86 19.28 -0.59 12.21
N LEU A 87 18.78 0.15 11.20
CA LEU A 87 17.58 0.98 11.35
C LEU A 87 16.29 0.18 11.31
N ALA A 88 16.23 -0.87 10.51
CA ALA A 88 15.08 -1.73 10.39
C ALA A 88 15.50 -3.17 10.03
N PRO A 89 16.07 -3.93 11.00
CA PRO A 89 16.65 -5.24 10.74
C PRO A 89 15.66 -6.24 10.15
N LYS A 90 14.41 -6.25 10.61
CA LYS A 90 13.36 -7.14 10.07
C LYS A 90 13.07 -6.85 8.61
N HIS A 91 12.99 -5.57 8.21
CA HIS A 91 12.68 -5.18 6.84
C HIS A 91 13.88 -5.27 5.89
N TYR A 92 15.08 -4.91 6.36
CA TYR A 92 16.23 -4.71 5.47
C TYR A 92 17.31 -5.79 5.59
N ALA A 93 17.17 -6.71 6.52
CA ALA A 93 18.03 -7.87 6.63
C ALA A 93 17.21 -9.17 6.56
N GLU A 94 16.43 -9.49 7.59
CA GLU A 94 15.72 -10.77 7.70
C GLU A 94 14.62 -10.90 6.63
N GLY A 95 13.77 -9.87 6.48
CA GLY A 95 12.62 -9.87 5.54
C GLY A 95 12.98 -9.54 4.10
N ALA A 96 14.20 -9.06 3.83
CA ALA A 96 14.61 -8.61 2.50
C ALA A 96 15.28 -9.70 1.66
N ALA A 97 15.52 -10.88 2.21
CA ALA A 97 16.14 -11.98 1.47
C ALA A 97 15.32 -12.31 0.20
N GLY A 98 15.99 -12.29 -0.96
CA GLY A 98 15.35 -12.51 -2.26
C GLY A 98 14.45 -11.37 -2.78
N LYS A 99 14.39 -10.23 -2.08
CA LYS A 99 13.68 -9.02 -2.49
C LYS A 99 14.65 -7.93 -2.96
N PHE A 100 14.11 -6.92 -3.63
CA PHE A 100 14.89 -5.79 -4.17
C PHE A 100 15.96 -6.22 -5.19
N LEU A 101 15.64 -7.25 -5.93
CA LEU A 101 16.48 -7.73 -7.04
C LEU A 101 16.13 -6.93 -8.31
N PRO A 102 17.16 -6.42 -9.03
CA PRO A 102 16.90 -5.73 -10.28
C PRO A 102 16.36 -6.69 -11.35
N HIS A 103 15.34 -6.25 -12.05
CA HIS A 103 14.74 -6.91 -13.20
C HIS A 103 14.67 -5.92 -14.37
N SER A 104 14.64 -6.42 -15.59
CA SER A 104 14.38 -5.57 -16.76
C SER A 104 12.97 -4.98 -16.70
N PRO A 105 12.67 -3.88 -17.44
CA PRO A 105 11.32 -3.33 -17.48
C PRO A 105 10.28 -4.35 -17.93
N GLU A 106 10.62 -5.19 -18.90
CA GLU A 106 9.75 -6.24 -19.44
C GLU A 106 9.42 -7.31 -18.39
N GLU A 107 10.45 -7.78 -17.65
CA GLU A 107 10.26 -8.72 -16.55
C GLU A 107 9.40 -8.12 -15.43
N GLN A 108 9.61 -6.84 -15.10
CA GLN A 108 8.79 -6.13 -14.10
C GLN A 108 7.32 -6.08 -14.52
N GLU A 109 7.06 -5.79 -15.79
CA GLU A 109 5.71 -5.77 -16.35
C GLU A 109 5.04 -7.14 -16.26
N GLU A 110 5.71 -8.21 -16.69
CA GLU A 110 5.20 -9.58 -16.61
C GLU A 110 4.87 -9.98 -15.17
N ILE A 111 5.75 -9.69 -14.22
CA ILE A 111 5.54 -9.98 -12.80
C ILE A 111 4.32 -9.22 -12.27
N MET A 112 4.19 -7.94 -12.59
CA MET A 112 3.07 -7.13 -12.15
C MET A 112 1.76 -7.57 -12.79
N GLN A 113 1.74 -7.88 -14.09
CA GLN A 113 0.56 -8.42 -14.77
C GLN A 113 0.11 -9.74 -14.14
N LYS A 114 1.05 -10.64 -13.88
CA LYS A 114 0.74 -11.92 -13.20
C LYS A 114 0.14 -11.70 -11.82
N TYR A 115 0.70 -10.76 -11.05
CA TYR A 115 0.19 -10.41 -9.73
C TYR A 115 -1.23 -9.83 -9.80
N CYS A 116 -1.47 -8.90 -10.72
CA CYS A 116 -2.73 -8.16 -10.83
C CYS A 116 -3.91 -8.99 -11.35
N ARG A 117 -3.67 -10.14 -11.99
CA ARG A 117 -4.76 -11.04 -12.45
C ARG A 117 -5.73 -11.43 -11.34
N ARG A 118 -5.29 -11.43 -10.08
CA ARG A 118 -6.12 -11.76 -8.91
C ARG A 118 -7.26 -10.79 -8.67
N PHE A 119 -7.16 -9.56 -9.18
CA PHE A 119 -8.15 -8.52 -8.99
C PHE A 119 -9.18 -8.45 -10.13
N GLY A 120 -8.90 -9.04 -11.28
CA GLY A 120 -9.76 -8.92 -12.46
C GLY A 120 -9.98 -7.46 -12.84
N SER A 121 -11.25 -7.05 -12.94
CA SER A 121 -11.66 -5.66 -13.20
C SER A 121 -11.97 -4.87 -11.92
N ASP A 122 -11.91 -5.50 -10.75
CA ASP A 122 -12.27 -4.87 -9.49
C ASP A 122 -11.32 -3.73 -9.12
N LYS A 123 -11.86 -2.78 -8.37
CA LYS A 123 -11.09 -1.66 -7.84
C LYS A 123 -10.08 -2.14 -6.80
N VAL A 124 -8.85 -1.62 -6.88
CA VAL A 124 -7.79 -1.87 -5.91
C VAL A 124 -7.32 -0.55 -5.34
N ILE A 125 -7.33 -0.42 -4.02
CA ILE A 125 -6.86 0.76 -3.31
C ILE A 125 -5.56 0.42 -2.59
N CYS A 126 -4.55 1.26 -2.74
CA CYS A 126 -3.29 1.16 -2.04
C CYS A 126 -2.90 2.51 -1.45
N TYR A 127 -1.98 2.49 -0.49
CA TYR A 127 -1.53 3.69 0.23
C TYR A 127 0.00 3.86 0.21
N CYS A 128 0.66 3.14 -0.68
CA CYS A 128 2.09 3.22 -0.95
C CYS A 128 2.33 3.53 -2.43
N HIS A 129 3.15 4.55 -2.69
CA HIS A 129 3.48 4.99 -4.05
C HIS A 129 4.02 3.84 -4.94
N TYR A 130 4.97 3.05 -4.45
CA TYR A 130 5.50 1.92 -5.22
C TYR A 130 4.48 0.83 -5.49
N CYS A 131 3.56 0.59 -4.55
CA CYS A 131 2.44 -0.32 -4.77
C CYS A 131 1.53 0.20 -5.86
N TYR A 132 1.18 1.49 -5.83
CA TYR A 132 0.38 2.13 -6.86
C TYR A 132 1.02 2.02 -8.25
N GLU A 133 2.31 2.33 -8.36
CA GLU A 133 3.05 2.20 -9.61
C GLU A 133 3.03 0.76 -10.14
N GLY A 134 3.32 -0.23 -9.28
CA GLY A 134 3.29 -1.64 -9.66
C GLY A 134 1.93 -2.14 -10.09
N LEU A 135 0.86 -1.77 -9.37
CA LEU A 135 -0.51 -2.11 -9.75
C LEU A 135 -0.89 -1.52 -11.11
N ARG A 136 -0.47 -0.28 -11.39
CA ARG A 136 -0.71 0.38 -12.68
C ARG A 136 0.05 -0.30 -13.80
N VAL A 137 1.33 -0.63 -13.61
CA VAL A 137 2.13 -1.39 -14.57
C VAL A 137 1.49 -2.75 -14.86
N GLY A 138 0.94 -3.41 -13.84
CA GLY A 138 0.22 -4.67 -13.98
C GLY A 138 -1.19 -4.57 -14.59
N GLY A 139 -1.66 -3.37 -14.91
CA GLY A 139 -2.97 -3.14 -15.54
C GLY A 139 -4.15 -3.22 -14.58
N ALA A 140 -3.94 -3.19 -13.27
CA ALA A 140 -5.02 -3.18 -12.30
C ALA A 140 -5.79 -1.84 -12.31
N ASN A 141 -7.08 -1.88 -11.99
CA ASN A 141 -7.92 -0.71 -11.75
C ASN A 141 -7.57 -0.09 -10.38
N ALA A 142 -6.35 0.46 -10.28
CA ALA A 142 -5.77 0.93 -9.03
C ALA A 142 -6.01 2.41 -8.77
N SER A 143 -6.23 2.77 -7.50
CA SER A 143 -6.18 4.14 -6.98
C SER A 143 -5.30 4.21 -5.74
N HIS A 144 -4.58 5.30 -5.60
CA HIS A 144 -3.90 5.61 -4.35
C HIS A 144 -4.90 6.23 -3.36
N LEU A 145 -4.82 5.88 -2.07
CA LEU A 145 -5.75 6.36 -1.04
C LEU A 145 -5.84 7.90 -0.99
N ALA A 146 -4.71 8.59 -1.21
CA ALA A 146 -4.71 10.06 -1.27
C ALA A 146 -5.59 10.61 -2.41
N GLN A 147 -5.67 9.94 -3.55
CA GLN A 147 -6.52 10.37 -4.66
C GLN A 147 -8.00 10.32 -4.28
N LEU A 148 -8.38 9.36 -3.43
CA LEU A 148 -9.75 9.23 -2.94
C LEU A 148 -10.07 10.23 -1.85
N LEU A 149 -9.15 10.46 -0.92
CA LEU A 149 -9.33 11.41 0.19
C LEU A 149 -9.36 12.88 -0.26
N PHE A 150 -8.55 13.20 -1.25
CA PHE A 150 -8.39 14.56 -1.77
C PHE A 150 -8.92 14.69 -3.20
N ALA A 151 -9.95 13.90 -3.54
CA ALA A 151 -10.55 13.95 -4.87
C ALA A 151 -10.96 15.41 -5.17
N THR A 152 -10.12 16.09 -5.92
CA THR A 152 -10.51 17.29 -6.62
C THR A 152 -11.24 16.83 -7.88
N GLU A 153 -12.47 17.25 -8.06
CA GLU A 153 -13.15 17.11 -9.33
C GLU A 153 -12.28 17.78 -10.40
N TYR A 154 -11.71 16.96 -11.30
CA TYR A 154 -11.07 17.42 -12.53
C TYR A 154 -12.04 17.19 -13.69
#